data_60061a2ad265c976598adf1e927c3aac
#
_entry.id   60061a2ad265c976598adf1e927c3aac
#
_cell.length_a   1.000
_cell.length_b   1.000
_cell.length_c   1.000
_cell.angle_alpha   90.00
_cell.angle_beta   90.00
_cell.angle_gamma   90.00
#
_symmetry.space_group_name_H-M   'P 1'
#
loop_
_entity.id
_entity.type
_entity.pdbx_description
1 polymer ?
#
loop_
_entity_poly.entity_id
_entity_poly.type
_entity_poly.pdbx_seq_one_letter_code
_entity_poly.pdbx_strand_id
1 'polypeptide(L)'
;TPWYQGEPLLTILENLPSVDEVSHSNADFYFPVQLVVRQDADKADDFRGYQGRIERGSVQQGQTIRIEPNGLTAKVTEIITPKGEVTQAVAGEVITLRLDRDIDISRGDLFVDESSPLTPKKQLEVTICWFDERPLNTARKYLLKHGTQTVFAKISEIESVLNVHTLEQESGATALKMNDIARVRLSLQKPIVATTYEEN
;
A
#
# COMPACT_ATOMS: atom_id res chain seq x y z
N THR A 1 -17.04 -5.25 37.07
CA THR A 1 -17.90 -4.05 36.93
C THR A 1 -19.31 -4.51 36.60
N PRO A 2 -20.36 -4.07 37.33
CA PRO A 2 -21.72 -4.62 37.16
C PRO A 2 -22.33 -4.44 35.76
N TRP A 3 -21.81 -3.49 34.96
CA TRP A 3 -22.30 -3.17 33.63
C TRP A 3 -21.66 -4.04 32.52
N TYR A 4 -20.55 -4.72 32.83
CA TYR A 4 -19.86 -5.54 31.85
C TYR A 4 -20.22 -7.02 32.01
N GLN A 5 -20.84 -7.61 31.02
CA GLN A 5 -21.28 -9.00 30.96
C GLN A 5 -20.44 -9.85 29.99
N GLY A 6 -19.41 -9.27 29.36
CA GLY A 6 -18.56 -9.96 28.42
C GLY A 6 -17.42 -10.77 29.05
N GLU A 7 -16.61 -11.37 28.22
CA GLU A 7 -15.42 -12.12 28.63
C GLU A 7 -14.34 -11.20 29.24
N PRO A 8 -13.50 -11.70 30.16
CA PRO A 8 -12.32 -10.98 30.63
C PRO A 8 -11.41 -10.57 29.46
N LEU A 9 -10.76 -9.39 29.57
CA LEU A 9 -9.86 -8.88 28.54
C LEU A 9 -8.78 -9.89 28.14
N LEU A 10 -8.22 -10.62 29.11
CA LEU A 10 -7.20 -11.65 28.83
C LEU A 10 -7.75 -12.75 27.91
N THR A 11 -8.94 -13.25 28.20
CA THR A 11 -9.60 -14.28 27.39
C THR A 11 -9.87 -13.78 25.95
N ILE A 12 -10.29 -12.51 25.82
CA ILE A 12 -10.48 -11.88 24.50
C ILE A 12 -9.14 -11.84 23.76
N LEU A 13 -8.05 -11.41 24.40
CA LEU A 13 -6.74 -11.33 23.79
C LEU A 13 -6.17 -12.70 23.39
N GLU A 14 -6.41 -13.73 24.22
CA GLU A 14 -5.98 -15.11 23.92
C GLU A 14 -6.74 -15.73 22.75
N ASN A 15 -7.98 -15.31 22.51
CA ASN A 15 -8.84 -15.80 21.45
C ASN A 15 -8.80 -14.93 20.17
N LEU A 16 -8.03 -13.82 20.17
CA LEU A 16 -7.86 -13.05 18.94
C LEU A 16 -7.16 -13.91 17.87
N PRO A 17 -7.69 -13.95 16.65
CA PRO A 17 -7.00 -14.63 15.55
C PRO A 17 -5.62 -14.02 15.35
N SER A 18 -4.61 -14.87 15.12
CA SER A 18 -3.28 -14.38 14.74
C SER A 18 -3.36 -13.65 13.39
N VAL A 19 -2.46 -12.70 13.17
CA VAL A 19 -2.40 -11.95 11.91
C VAL A 19 -2.27 -12.90 10.69
N ASP A 20 -1.68 -14.08 10.90
CA ASP A 20 -1.50 -15.10 9.87
C ASP A 20 -2.80 -15.85 9.51
N GLU A 21 -3.82 -15.81 10.38
CA GLU A 21 -5.13 -16.45 10.14
C GLU A 21 -6.09 -15.56 9.34
N VAL A 22 -5.82 -14.25 9.26
CA VAL A 22 -6.52 -13.35 8.34
C VAL A 22 -5.98 -13.60 6.94
N SER A 23 -6.44 -14.71 6.32
CA SER A 23 -6.01 -15.08 4.98
C SER A 23 -6.54 -14.08 3.96
N HIS A 24 -5.71 -13.15 3.56
CA HIS A 24 -5.93 -12.32 2.36
C HIS A 24 -5.81 -13.15 1.05
N SER A 25 -5.90 -14.49 1.14
CA SER A 25 -5.68 -15.41 0.04
C SER A 25 -6.70 -15.30 -1.10
N ASN A 26 -7.89 -14.76 -0.82
CA ASN A 26 -8.94 -14.53 -1.83
C ASN A 26 -9.01 -13.06 -2.30
N ALA A 27 -8.09 -12.20 -1.84
CA ALA A 27 -8.01 -10.83 -2.30
C ALA A 27 -7.26 -10.72 -3.62
N ASP A 28 -7.47 -9.63 -4.35
CA ASP A 28 -6.70 -9.30 -5.55
C ASP A 28 -5.20 -9.24 -5.24
N PHE A 29 -4.39 -9.74 -6.15
CA PHE A 29 -2.93 -9.69 -6.06
C PHE A 29 -2.44 -8.25 -5.94
N TYR A 30 -1.60 -7.99 -4.94
CA TYR A 30 -1.01 -6.68 -4.66
C TYR A 30 0.45 -6.84 -4.25
N PHE A 31 1.37 -6.42 -5.13
CA PHE A 31 2.80 -6.60 -4.95
C PHE A 31 3.56 -5.31 -5.25
N PRO A 32 3.94 -4.54 -4.21
CA PRO A 32 4.76 -3.34 -4.38
C PRO A 32 6.22 -3.70 -4.69
N VAL A 33 6.75 -3.18 -5.78
CA VAL A 33 8.16 -3.38 -6.15
C VAL A 33 9.05 -2.63 -5.16
N GLN A 34 9.91 -3.36 -4.46
CA GLN A 34 10.88 -2.80 -3.50
C GLN A 34 12.26 -2.64 -4.11
N LEU A 35 12.68 -3.57 -4.96
CA LEU A 35 13.98 -3.57 -5.58
C LEU A 35 13.90 -4.16 -6.99
N VAL A 36 14.63 -3.58 -7.92
CA VAL A 36 14.88 -4.17 -9.24
C VAL A 36 16.28 -4.75 -9.24
N VAL A 37 16.38 -6.06 -9.44
CA VAL A 37 17.65 -6.79 -9.50
C VAL A 37 18.01 -7.00 -10.96
N ARG A 38 19.24 -6.66 -11.31
CA ARG A 38 19.86 -7.01 -12.58
C ARG A 38 21.12 -7.77 -12.31
N GLN A 39 21.36 -8.84 -13.03
CA GLN A 39 22.63 -9.54 -13.01
C GLN A 39 23.45 -9.05 -14.18
N ASP A 40 24.71 -8.68 -13.94
CA ASP A 40 25.61 -8.12 -14.96
C ASP A 40 25.75 -9.05 -16.17
N ALA A 41 25.80 -8.44 -17.35
CA ALA A 41 25.69 -9.01 -18.67
C ALA A 41 26.87 -9.87 -19.18
N ASP A 42 27.76 -10.33 -18.32
CA ASP A 42 28.85 -11.25 -18.74
C ASP A 42 28.38 -12.71 -18.92
N LYS A 43 27.11 -13.01 -18.61
CA LYS A 43 26.46 -14.30 -18.88
C LYS A 43 25.30 -14.10 -19.82
N ALA A 44 25.13 -15.01 -20.77
CA ALA A 44 24.17 -14.98 -21.87
C ALA A 44 22.67 -14.84 -21.48
N ASP A 45 22.38 -14.59 -20.22
CA ASP A 45 21.02 -14.42 -19.66
C ASP A 45 20.96 -13.09 -18.92
N ASP A 46 20.41 -12.07 -19.56
CA ASP A 46 20.15 -10.74 -18.96
C ASP A 46 19.02 -10.88 -17.91
N PHE A 47 19.41 -11.33 -16.68
CA PHE A 47 18.45 -11.53 -15.61
C PHE A 47 17.96 -10.19 -15.08
N ARG A 48 16.66 -9.95 -15.20
CA ARG A 48 15.95 -8.84 -14.56
C ARG A 48 14.83 -9.37 -13.68
N GLY A 49 14.96 -9.13 -12.39
CA GLY A 49 13.99 -9.58 -11.38
C GLY A 49 13.42 -8.41 -10.58
N TYR A 50 12.17 -8.53 -10.17
CA TYR A 50 11.45 -7.54 -9.36
C TYR A 50 11.18 -8.12 -7.99
N GLN A 51 11.82 -7.56 -6.97
CA GLN A 51 11.71 -8.05 -5.59
C GLN A 51 10.71 -7.25 -4.79
N GLY A 52 9.96 -7.95 -3.94
CA GLY A 52 9.02 -7.37 -3.01
C GLY A 52 8.40 -8.42 -2.11
N ARG A 53 7.45 -7.98 -1.29
CA ARG A 53 6.58 -8.84 -0.50
C ARG A 53 5.19 -8.80 -1.13
N ILE A 54 4.53 -9.94 -1.20
CA ILE A 54 3.10 -9.99 -1.57
C ILE A 54 2.32 -9.47 -0.36
N GLU A 55 1.66 -8.34 -0.50
CA GLU A 55 0.86 -7.76 0.58
C GLU A 55 -0.54 -8.37 0.63
N ARG A 56 -1.10 -8.76 -0.55
CA ARG A 56 -2.41 -9.41 -0.67
C ARG A 56 -2.45 -10.38 -1.84
N GLY A 57 -3.37 -11.34 -1.76
CA GLY A 57 -3.66 -12.27 -2.84
C GLY A 57 -2.57 -13.30 -3.08
N SER A 58 -2.48 -13.76 -4.29
CA SER A 58 -1.50 -14.75 -4.74
C SER A 58 -1.11 -14.51 -6.19
N VAL A 59 0.04 -15.04 -6.58
CA VAL A 59 0.52 -15.01 -7.96
C VAL A 59 0.96 -16.39 -8.40
N GLN A 60 0.69 -16.73 -9.67
CA GLN A 60 1.08 -17.99 -10.29
C GLN A 60 1.99 -17.75 -11.49
N GLN A 61 2.88 -18.69 -11.73
CA GLN A 61 3.67 -18.72 -12.96
C GLN A 61 2.73 -18.81 -14.18
N GLY A 62 2.99 -17.96 -15.18
CA GLY A 62 2.14 -17.86 -16.37
C GLY A 62 0.98 -16.87 -16.24
N GLN A 63 0.71 -16.33 -15.06
CA GLN A 63 -0.33 -15.32 -14.84
C GLN A 63 0.05 -14.00 -15.52
N THR A 64 -0.95 -13.33 -16.12
CA THR A 64 -0.81 -11.96 -16.61
C THR A 64 -1.09 -10.99 -15.47
N ILE A 65 -0.18 -10.06 -15.26
CA ILE A 65 -0.28 -9.00 -14.26
C ILE A 65 -0.29 -7.63 -14.94
N ARG A 66 -0.85 -6.64 -14.26
CA ARG A 66 -0.81 -5.23 -14.68
C ARG A 66 0.14 -4.45 -13.78
N ILE A 67 0.96 -3.61 -14.41
CA ILE A 67 1.96 -2.78 -13.75
C ILE A 67 1.43 -1.35 -13.63
N GLU A 68 1.29 -0.87 -12.41
CA GLU A 68 0.85 0.49 -12.14
C GLU A 68 2.05 1.39 -11.74
N PRO A 69 2.07 2.68 -12.14
CA PRO A 69 0.94 3.46 -12.67
C PRO A 69 0.83 3.50 -14.20
N ASN A 70 1.66 2.77 -14.95
CA ASN A 70 1.69 2.88 -16.41
C ASN A 70 0.60 2.04 -17.13
N GLY A 71 -0.06 1.11 -16.43
CA GLY A 71 -1.11 0.25 -16.95
C GLY A 71 -0.66 -0.81 -17.95
N LEU A 72 0.66 -1.02 -18.10
CA LEU A 72 1.19 -2.06 -18.98
C LEU A 72 0.96 -3.45 -18.37
N THR A 73 0.83 -4.46 -19.23
CA THR A 73 0.68 -5.85 -18.80
C THR A 73 1.88 -6.69 -19.18
N ALA A 74 2.20 -7.68 -18.37
CA ALA A 74 3.24 -8.66 -18.61
C ALA A 74 2.86 -10.00 -18.01
N LYS A 75 3.47 -11.08 -18.51
CA LYS A 75 3.27 -12.43 -17.96
C LYS A 75 4.40 -12.77 -17.00
N VAL A 76 4.06 -13.34 -15.86
CA VAL A 76 5.03 -13.86 -14.89
C VAL A 76 5.65 -15.14 -15.45
N THR A 77 6.96 -15.13 -15.68
CA THR A 77 7.69 -16.31 -16.19
C THR A 77 8.29 -17.16 -15.08
N GLU A 78 8.77 -16.52 -14.01
CA GLU A 78 9.38 -17.19 -12.88
C GLU A 78 9.00 -16.52 -11.56
N ILE A 79 8.87 -17.33 -10.51
CA ILE A 79 8.66 -16.90 -9.13
C ILE A 79 9.78 -17.51 -8.30
N ILE A 80 10.64 -16.67 -7.74
CA ILE A 80 11.81 -17.11 -6.99
C ILE A 80 11.64 -16.68 -5.53
N THR A 81 11.69 -17.64 -4.62
CA THR A 81 11.69 -17.44 -3.17
C THR A 81 13.11 -17.63 -2.63
N PRO A 82 13.41 -17.29 -1.35
CA PRO A 82 14.69 -17.62 -0.73
C PRO A 82 15.00 -19.13 -0.69
N LYS A 83 13.99 -19.99 -0.85
CA LYS A 83 14.12 -21.46 -0.86
C LYS A 83 14.26 -22.04 -2.27
N GLY A 84 14.15 -21.23 -3.31
CA GLY A 84 14.22 -21.63 -4.72
C GLY A 84 12.98 -21.20 -5.52
N GLU A 85 12.91 -21.69 -6.75
CA GLU A 85 11.79 -21.46 -7.65
C GLU A 85 10.52 -22.18 -7.19
N VAL A 86 9.39 -21.50 -7.38
CA VAL A 86 8.05 -22.04 -7.09
C VAL A 86 7.08 -21.68 -8.22
N THR A 87 6.00 -22.43 -8.33
CA THR A 87 4.96 -22.17 -9.34
C THR A 87 3.88 -21.21 -8.85
N GLN A 88 3.79 -20.99 -7.53
CA GLN A 88 2.83 -20.09 -6.90
C GLN A 88 3.43 -19.51 -5.63
N ALA A 89 3.04 -18.27 -5.31
CA ALA A 89 3.33 -17.60 -4.04
C ALA A 89 2.09 -16.86 -3.54
N VAL A 90 2.01 -16.65 -2.21
CA VAL A 90 0.84 -16.11 -1.52
C VAL A 90 1.21 -14.89 -0.65
N ALA A 91 0.20 -14.18 -0.18
CA ALA A 91 0.36 -13.03 0.73
C ALA A 91 1.30 -13.34 1.90
N GLY A 92 2.17 -12.38 2.24
CA GLY A 92 3.20 -12.50 3.27
C GLY A 92 4.56 -12.98 2.76
N GLU A 93 4.63 -13.66 1.61
CA GLU A 93 5.89 -14.16 1.07
C GLU A 93 6.72 -13.07 0.41
N VAL A 94 8.04 -13.15 0.61
CA VAL A 94 9.03 -12.30 -0.08
C VAL A 94 9.54 -13.05 -1.30
N ILE A 95 9.36 -12.47 -2.47
CA ILE A 95 9.66 -13.12 -3.74
C ILE A 95 10.39 -12.20 -4.71
N THR A 96 10.97 -12.80 -5.72
CA THR A 96 11.44 -12.15 -6.95
C THR A 96 10.61 -12.66 -8.11
N LEU A 97 9.98 -11.74 -8.85
CA LEU A 97 9.25 -12.04 -10.07
C LEU A 97 10.10 -11.74 -11.28
N ARG A 98 10.07 -12.64 -12.28
CA ARG A 98 10.59 -12.41 -13.64
C ARG A 98 9.42 -12.30 -14.60
N LEU A 99 9.54 -11.40 -15.58
CA LEU A 99 8.49 -11.14 -16.57
C LEU A 99 8.94 -11.53 -17.97
N ASP A 100 7.96 -11.78 -18.85
CA ASP A 100 8.16 -12.21 -20.25
C ASP A 100 8.71 -11.11 -21.16
N ARG A 101 8.75 -9.87 -20.68
CA ARG A 101 9.24 -8.71 -21.46
C ARG A 101 9.98 -7.71 -20.59
N ASP A 102 10.86 -6.97 -21.21
CA ASP A 102 11.57 -5.86 -20.58
C ASP A 102 10.68 -4.61 -20.56
N ILE A 103 10.24 -4.21 -19.37
CA ILE A 103 9.44 -3.02 -19.12
C ILE A 103 10.21 -2.14 -18.15
N ASP A 104 10.15 -0.82 -18.36
CA ASP A 104 10.76 0.12 -17.42
C ASP A 104 9.94 0.18 -16.13
N ILE A 105 10.38 -0.62 -15.15
CA ILE A 105 9.79 -0.78 -13.84
C ILE A 105 10.82 -0.33 -12.80
N SER A 106 10.36 0.40 -11.81
CA SER A 106 11.19 0.97 -10.76
C SER A 106 10.63 0.63 -9.37
N ARG A 107 11.46 0.86 -8.34
CA ARG A 107 10.98 0.85 -6.97
C ARG A 107 9.80 1.82 -6.83
N GLY A 108 8.72 1.32 -6.27
CA GLY A 108 7.49 2.07 -6.08
C GLY A 108 6.39 1.73 -7.09
N ASP A 109 6.71 1.06 -8.20
CA ASP A 109 5.68 0.52 -9.06
C ASP A 109 4.97 -0.64 -8.38
N LEU A 110 3.76 -0.91 -8.81
CA LEU A 110 2.88 -1.89 -8.20
C LEU A 110 2.44 -2.92 -9.24
N PHE A 111 2.51 -4.20 -8.89
CA PHE A 111 1.91 -5.26 -9.68
C PHE A 111 0.58 -5.66 -9.06
N VAL A 112 -0.43 -5.75 -9.92
CA VAL A 112 -1.79 -6.16 -9.56
C VAL A 112 -2.32 -7.17 -10.56
N ASP A 113 -3.41 -7.85 -10.23
CA ASP A 113 -4.13 -8.66 -11.22
C ASP A 113 -4.51 -7.81 -12.45
N GLU A 114 -4.49 -8.41 -13.64
CA GLU A 114 -4.87 -7.73 -14.87
C GLU A 114 -6.28 -7.12 -14.78
N SER A 115 -7.21 -7.84 -14.15
CA SER A 115 -8.61 -7.44 -13.95
C SER A 115 -8.86 -6.58 -12.71
N SER A 116 -7.83 -6.28 -11.93
CA SER A 116 -7.99 -5.52 -10.68
C SER A 116 -8.66 -4.15 -10.92
N PRO A 117 -9.64 -3.76 -10.09
CA PRO A 117 -10.29 -2.45 -10.19
C PRO A 117 -9.41 -1.29 -9.69
N LEU A 118 -8.25 -1.61 -9.11
CA LEU A 118 -7.34 -0.61 -8.57
C LEU A 118 -6.77 0.27 -9.67
N THR A 119 -6.90 1.58 -9.50
CA THR A 119 -6.40 2.58 -10.45
C THR A 119 -5.59 3.66 -9.73
N PRO A 120 -4.54 4.19 -10.40
CA PRO A 120 -3.76 5.28 -9.85
C PRO A 120 -4.58 6.57 -9.70
N LYS A 121 -4.47 7.24 -8.56
CA LYS A 121 -5.18 8.48 -8.25
C LYS A 121 -4.20 9.60 -7.90
N LYS A 122 -4.50 10.83 -8.33
CA LYS A 122 -3.77 12.04 -7.96
C LYS A 122 -4.45 12.84 -6.85
N GLN A 123 -5.68 12.51 -6.53
CA GLN A 123 -6.44 13.14 -5.44
C GLN A 123 -6.90 12.05 -4.49
N LEU A 124 -6.68 12.27 -3.21
CA LEU A 124 -7.06 11.35 -2.14
C LEU A 124 -7.78 12.13 -1.05
N GLU A 125 -8.82 11.53 -0.51
CA GLU A 125 -9.43 11.93 0.76
C GLU A 125 -8.86 11.02 1.84
N VAL A 126 -8.27 11.61 2.87
CA VAL A 126 -7.58 10.85 3.93
C VAL A 126 -7.84 11.48 5.30
N THR A 127 -7.84 10.66 6.32
CA THR A 127 -7.78 11.11 7.70
C THR A 127 -6.33 11.14 8.14
N ILE A 128 -5.87 12.28 8.65
CA ILE A 128 -4.51 12.46 9.16
C ILE A 128 -4.53 12.88 10.64
N CYS A 129 -3.48 12.52 11.35
CA CYS A 129 -3.16 13.11 12.63
C CYS A 129 -1.93 14.02 12.44
N TRP A 130 -2.01 15.29 12.86
CA TRP A 130 -0.93 16.24 12.70
C TRP A 130 -0.01 16.23 13.91
N PHE A 131 1.26 15.83 13.72
CA PHE A 131 2.23 15.66 14.83
C PHE A 131 3.30 16.77 14.91
N ASP A 132 3.38 17.70 13.95
CA ASP A 132 4.35 18.80 14.01
C ASP A 132 3.83 19.87 14.98
N GLU A 133 4.74 20.44 15.80
CA GLU A 133 4.44 21.59 16.67
C GLU A 133 4.02 22.83 15.87
N ARG A 134 4.57 22.96 14.67
CA ARG A 134 4.17 24.03 13.76
C ARG A 134 2.83 23.72 13.13
N PRO A 135 1.90 24.68 13.09
CA PRO A 135 0.63 24.49 12.43
C PRO A 135 0.81 24.07 10.97
N LEU A 136 -0.09 23.17 10.51
CA LEU A 136 -0.13 22.75 9.13
C LEU A 136 -0.29 23.98 8.22
N ASN A 137 0.53 24.03 7.17
CA ASN A 137 0.49 25.09 6.16
C ASN A 137 0.09 24.50 4.79
N THR A 138 -1.13 24.79 4.33
CA THR A 138 -1.65 24.30 3.06
C THR A 138 -0.90 24.82 1.82
N ALA A 139 -0.11 25.90 1.95
CA ALA A 139 0.74 26.40 0.87
C ALA A 139 2.00 25.55 0.64
N ARG A 140 2.38 24.71 1.61
CA ARG A 140 3.57 23.86 1.51
C ARG A 140 3.28 22.56 0.80
N LYS A 141 4.33 21.97 0.22
CA LYS A 141 4.35 20.58 -0.23
C LYS A 141 4.93 19.71 0.87
N TYR A 142 4.35 18.57 1.08
CA TYR A 142 4.79 17.56 2.03
C TYR A 142 5.23 16.30 1.27
N LEU A 143 6.08 15.49 1.88
CA LEU A 143 6.42 14.17 1.37
C LEU A 143 5.40 13.17 1.91
N LEU A 144 4.69 12.52 1.00
CA LEU A 144 3.81 11.40 1.30
C LEU A 144 4.58 10.11 0.99
N LYS A 145 4.67 9.23 1.99
CA LYS A 145 5.23 7.90 1.86
C LYS A 145 4.10 6.89 1.90
N HIS A 146 3.99 6.08 0.86
CA HIS A 146 2.97 5.05 0.74
C HIS A 146 3.62 3.77 0.19
N GLY A 147 3.69 2.72 1.01
CA GLY A 147 4.43 1.51 0.68
C GLY A 147 5.87 1.83 0.28
N THR A 148 6.24 1.47 -0.93
CA THR A 148 7.57 1.71 -1.50
C THR A 148 7.72 3.03 -2.24
N GLN A 149 6.61 3.78 -2.42
CA GLN A 149 6.59 5.07 -3.11
C GLN A 149 6.81 6.25 -2.15
N THR A 150 7.44 7.30 -2.66
CA THR A 150 7.51 8.61 -2.01
C THR A 150 7.15 9.66 -3.05
N VAL A 151 6.10 10.44 -2.78
CA VAL A 151 5.59 11.47 -3.70
C VAL A 151 5.38 12.79 -2.97
N PHE A 152 5.47 13.91 -3.68
CA PHE A 152 5.05 15.18 -3.11
C PHE A 152 3.52 15.29 -3.12
N ALA A 153 2.99 15.69 -1.97
CA ALA A 153 1.57 15.94 -1.75
C ALA A 153 1.36 17.37 -1.27
N LYS A 154 0.26 17.97 -1.67
CA LYS A 154 -0.23 19.24 -1.15
C LYS A 154 -1.61 18.99 -0.53
N ILE A 155 -1.85 19.54 0.64
CA ILE A 155 -3.19 19.56 1.22
C ILE A 155 -3.96 20.67 0.51
N SER A 156 -4.94 20.27 -0.31
CA SER A 156 -5.77 21.20 -1.06
C SER A 156 -6.92 21.75 -0.22
N GLU A 157 -7.39 20.97 0.76
CA GLU A 157 -8.53 21.30 1.59
C GLU A 157 -8.46 20.57 2.94
N ILE A 158 -8.86 21.25 4.02
CA ILE A 158 -9.17 20.64 5.31
C ILE A 158 -10.70 20.57 5.37
N GLU A 159 -11.26 19.39 5.24
CA GLU A 159 -12.73 19.19 5.19
C GLU A 159 -13.33 19.35 6.58
N SER A 160 -12.72 18.69 7.55
CA SER A 160 -13.16 18.74 8.95
C SER A 160 -12.04 18.36 9.91
N VAL A 161 -12.19 18.80 11.15
CA VAL A 161 -11.34 18.41 12.30
C VAL A 161 -12.22 17.69 13.30
N LEU A 162 -11.73 16.55 13.81
CA LEU A 162 -12.43 15.77 14.81
C LEU A 162 -12.21 16.37 16.20
N ASN A 163 -13.28 16.80 16.86
CA ASN A 163 -13.24 17.10 18.27
C ASN A 163 -13.18 15.80 19.08
N VAL A 164 -12.03 15.50 19.67
CA VAL A 164 -11.80 14.22 20.38
C VAL A 164 -12.62 14.06 21.66
N HIS A 165 -13.19 15.14 22.19
CA HIS A 165 -14.02 15.09 23.40
C HIS A 165 -15.49 14.86 23.10
N THR A 166 -16.01 15.48 22.04
CA THR A 166 -17.42 15.35 21.62
C THR A 166 -17.62 14.33 20.52
N LEU A 167 -16.54 13.92 19.83
CA LEU A 167 -16.53 13.06 18.62
C LEU A 167 -17.27 13.71 17.43
N GLU A 168 -17.47 15.00 17.47
CA GLU A 168 -18.12 15.75 16.40
C GLU A 168 -17.09 16.25 15.38
N GLN A 169 -17.53 16.39 14.12
CA GLN A 169 -16.72 16.92 13.03
C GLN A 169 -16.94 18.44 12.93
N GLU A 170 -15.89 19.20 13.10
CA GLU A 170 -15.91 20.66 13.00
C GLU A 170 -15.35 21.10 11.63
N SER A 171 -16.12 21.90 10.88
CA SER A 171 -15.72 22.40 9.56
C SER A 171 -15.17 23.82 9.66
N GLY A 172 -14.43 24.27 8.61
CA GLY A 172 -13.94 25.64 8.49
C GLY A 172 -12.56 25.90 9.07
N ALA A 173 -11.85 24.87 9.51
CA ALA A 173 -10.46 24.99 9.92
C ALA A 173 -9.57 25.35 8.71
N THR A 174 -8.67 26.32 8.89
CA THR A 174 -7.69 26.74 7.87
C THR A 174 -6.29 26.22 8.13
N ALA A 175 -6.05 25.64 9.30
CA ALA A 175 -4.81 25.05 9.75
C ALA A 175 -5.08 23.93 10.77
N LEU A 176 -4.15 23.01 10.94
CA LEU A 176 -4.19 22.00 12.01
C LEU A 176 -3.11 22.30 13.02
N LYS A 177 -3.42 22.09 14.29
CA LYS A 177 -2.47 22.12 15.40
C LYS A 177 -1.97 20.71 15.72
N MET A 178 -0.91 20.60 16.48
CA MET A 178 -0.39 19.32 16.94
C MET A 178 -1.49 18.51 17.64
N ASN A 179 -1.56 17.24 17.27
CA ASN A 179 -2.56 16.25 17.70
C ASN A 179 -3.99 16.43 17.13
N ASP A 180 -4.21 17.39 16.23
CA ASP A 180 -5.48 17.46 15.53
C ASP A 180 -5.63 16.23 14.60
N ILE A 181 -6.80 15.63 14.63
CA ILE A 181 -7.23 14.58 13.71
C ILE A 181 -8.18 15.23 12.71
N ALA A 182 -7.85 15.15 11.44
CA ALA A 182 -8.61 15.86 10.42
C ALA A 182 -8.82 15.02 9.17
N ARG A 183 -9.96 15.20 8.52
CA ARG A 183 -10.21 14.75 7.16
C ARG A 183 -9.74 15.82 6.19
N VAL A 184 -8.85 15.42 5.29
CA VAL A 184 -8.22 16.35 4.34
C VAL A 184 -8.22 15.78 2.93
N ARG A 185 -8.21 16.68 1.95
CA ARG A 185 -8.02 16.31 0.54
C ARG A 185 -6.58 16.59 0.13
N LEU A 186 -5.93 15.55 -0.39
CA LEU A 186 -4.56 15.62 -0.91
C LEU A 186 -4.56 15.73 -2.43
N SER A 187 -3.68 16.57 -2.96
CA SER A 187 -3.31 16.61 -4.37
C SER A 187 -1.87 16.14 -4.53
N LEU A 188 -1.65 15.08 -5.29
CA LEU A 188 -0.38 14.39 -5.44
C LEU A 188 0.33 14.83 -6.72
N GLN A 189 1.65 14.95 -6.67
CA GLN A 189 2.47 15.26 -7.85
C GLN A 189 2.48 14.10 -8.84
N LYS A 190 2.56 12.86 -8.33
CA LYS A 190 2.47 11.61 -9.11
C LYS A 190 1.29 10.80 -8.60
N PRO A 191 0.60 10.07 -9.49
CA PRO A 191 -0.49 9.20 -9.05
C PRO A 191 0.06 8.03 -8.22
N ILE A 192 -0.72 7.59 -7.25
CA ILE A 192 -0.48 6.36 -6.48
C ILE A 192 -1.73 5.49 -6.49
N VAL A 193 -1.54 4.18 -6.35
CA VAL A 193 -2.63 3.25 -6.10
C VAL A 193 -2.80 3.14 -4.59
N ALA A 194 -3.93 3.56 -4.09
CA ALA A 194 -4.27 3.47 -2.67
C ALA A 194 -5.61 2.76 -2.50
N THR A 195 -5.71 1.96 -1.48
CA THR A 195 -6.91 1.25 -1.03
C THR A 195 -7.51 1.94 0.17
N THR A 196 -8.73 1.61 0.53
CA THR A 196 -9.34 2.10 1.77
C THR A 196 -8.68 1.43 2.98
N TYR A 197 -8.85 2.03 4.16
CA TYR A 197 -8.32 1.46 5.41
C TYR A 197 -8.92 0.07 5.72
N GLU A 198 -10.16 -0.16 5.32
CA GLU A 198 -10.87 -1.43 5.56
C GLU A 198 -10.37 -2.57 4.66
N GLU A 199 -9.70 -2.25 3.56
CA GLU A 199 -9.17 -3.22 2.58
C GLU A 199 -7.70 -3.62 2.86
N ASN A 200 -7.11 -3.09 3.94
CA ASN A 200 -5.68 -3.24 4.25
C ASN A 200 -5.45 -4.13 5.46
#